data_ef1f87eadfb2b5b30cdeeaa96c39c1d6
#
_entry.id   ef1f87eadfb2b5b30cdeeaa96c39c1d6
#
_cell.length_a   1.000
_cell.length_b   1.000
_cell.length_c   1.000
_cell.angle_alpha   90.00
_cell.angle_beta   90.00
_cell.angle_gamma   90.00
#
_symmetry.space_group_name_H-M   'P 1'
#
loop_
_entity.id
_entity.type
_entity.pdbx_description
1 polymer ?
#
loop_
_entity_poly.entity_id
_entity_poly.type
_entity_poly.pdbx_seq_one_letter_code
_entity_poly.pdbx_strand_id
1 'polypeptide(L)'
;MPTFDTPAPVHARVDVSGGSLRVRAADRSDTVVEVHPSDPHSSADVQAAQQTRVEYAAGRLLISSPRRPRLHFFGGMPSVEIDVCLPADSVVEVSSLAGDVDCEGRLGDVRVDARYGDIRIDRAAGVHARTAAGDVTVAAVDGDADAGTAYGGIRVHEARGDLRLDSSCGDITVDRALGSVGATTRYGEVRIGQAVRGSLVLETAYGDVEAGVREGTAAWLDVAAGSGNVRNLLTPTGGPEDAEETVEIRARTAYGDIVIRRA
;
A
#
# COMPACT_ATOMS: atom_id res chain seq x y z
N MET A 1 13.99 -24.95 -8.42
CA MET A 1 13.03 -24.49 -7.41
C MET A 1 13.53 -24.87 -6.02
N PRO A 2 14.15 -23.97 -5.27
CA PRO A 2 14.44 -24.24 -3.86
C PRO A 2 13.13 -24.34 -3.06
N THR A 3 13.04 -25.40 -2.26
CA THR A 3 11.91 -25.66 -1.35
C THR A 3 12.46 -25.84 0.04
N PHE A 4 11.85 -25.22 1.03
CA PHE A 4 12.28 -25.24 2.42
C PHE A 4 11.12 -25.70 3.30
N ASP A 5 11.39 -26.53 4.29
CA ASP A 5 10.43 -26.89 5.33
C ASP A 5 10.25 -25.71 6.29
N THR A 6 9.05 -25.14 6.32
CA THR A 6 8.71 -23.95 7.09
C THR A 6 7.33 -24.10 7.75
N PRO A 7 7.25 -24.91 8.83
CA PRO A 7 5.99 -25.19 9.51
C PRO A 7 5.42 -23.99 10.29
N ALA A 8 6.15 -22.90 10.37
CA ALA A 8 5.76 -21.65 11.01
C ALA A 8 5.96 -20.46 10.04
N PRO A 9 5.30 -19.31 10.28
CA PRO A 9 5.51 -18.08 9.51
C PRO A 9 6.99 -17.73 9.42
N VAL A 10 7.41 -17.23 8.26
CA VAL A 10 8.80 -16.85 7.96
C VAL A 10 8.96 -15.34 7.86
N HIS A 11 10.18 -14.86 8.03
CA HIS A 11 10.55 -13.50 7.70
C HIS A 11 11.26 -13.51 6.34
N ALA A 12 10.55 -13.11 5.29
CA ALA A 12 11.07 -13.04 3.93
C ALA A 12 11.60 -11.63 3.63
N ARG A 13 12.89 -11.55 3.26
CA ARG A 13 13.52 -10.33 2.76
C ARG A 13 13.92 -10.50 1.31
N VAL A 14 13.39 -9.63 0.45
CA VAL A 14 13.59 -9.69 -1.00
C VAL A 14 14.20 -8.39 -1.49
N ASP A 15 15.36 -8.48 -2.13
CA ASP A 15 16.09 -7.36 -2.73
C ASP A 15 16.21 -7.59 -4.24
N VAL A 16 15.42 -6.85 -5.03
CA VAL A 16 15.30 -7.01 -6.48
C VAL A 16 15.68 -5.74 -7.21
N SER A 17 16.56 -5.86 -8.21
CA SER A 17 16.98 -4.71 -9.02
C SER A 17 16.02 -4.40 -10.17
N GLY A 18 15.36 -5.41 -10.74
CA GLY A 18 14.39 -5.23 -11.83
C GLY A 18 13.55 -6.48 -12.03
N GLY A 19 12.29 -6.31 -12.40
CA GLY A 19 11.34 -7.38 -12.64
C GLY A 19 10.20 -7.41 -11.62
N SER A 20 9.34 -8.41 -11.73
CA SER A 20 8.16 -8.55 -10.87
C SER A 20 8.42 -9.50 -9.70
N LEU A 21 7.81 -9.19 -8.57
CA LEU A 21 7.77 -10.05 -7.40
C LEU A 21 6.32 -10.39 -7.07
N ARG A 22 6.04 -11.69 -6.99
CA ARG A 22 4.77 -12.18 -6.47
C ARG A 22 5.00 -13.01 -5.22
N VAL A 23 4.36 -12.62 -4.13
CA VAL A 23 4.37 -13.33 -2.85
C VAL A 23 2.98 -13.87 -2.59
N ARG A 24 2.85 -15.19 -2.41
CA ARG A 24 1.57 -15.86 -2.12
C ARG A 24 1.62 -16.52 -0.76
N ALA A 25 0.84 -15.98 0.17
CA ALA A 25 0.68 -16.52 1.52
C ALA A 25 -0.54 -17.45 1.58
N ALA A 26 -0.36 -18.66 2.08
CA ALA A 26 -1.41 -19.66 2.20
C ALA A 26 -1.20 -20.55 3.43
N ASP A 27 -2.19 -21.36 3.78
CA ASP A 27 -2.05 -22.39 4.82
C ASP A 27 -1.17 -23.52 4.29
N ARG A 28 0.14 -23.39 4.50
CA ARG A 28 1.16 -24.34 4.05
C ARG A 28 2.29 -24.44 5.07
N SER A 29 3.05 -25.52 5.03
CA SER A 29 4.17 -25.79 5.93
C SER A 29 5.53 -25.80 5.22
N ASP A 30 5.57 -25.26 4.01
CA ASP A 30 6.78 -25.15 3.19
C ASP A 30 6.87 -23.78 2.53
N THR A 31 8.07 -23.38 2.17
CA THR A 31 8.32 -22.19 1.35
C THR A 31 8.96 -22.59 0.04
N VAL A 32 8.38 -22.15 -1.06
CA VAL A 32 8.85 -22.43 -2.42
C VAL A 32 9.21 -21.12 -3.09
N VAL A 33 10.38 -21.06 -3.72
CA VAL A 33 10.82 -19.89 -4.48
C VAL A 33 11.12 -20.30 -5.91
N GLU A 34 10.53 -19.59 -6.85
CA GLU A 34 10.78 -19.71 -8.28
C GLU A 34 11.40 -18.41 -8.79
N VAL A 35 12.44 -18.52 -9.58
CA VAL A 35 13.11 -17.37 -10.20
C VAL A 35 13.26 -17.64 -11.68
N HIS A 36 12.64 -16.79 -12.48
CA HIS A 36 12.65 -16.87 -13.93
C HIS A 36 13.23 -15.60 -14.56
N PRO A 37 13.91 -15.68 -15.71
CA PRO A 37 14.23 -14.49 -16.48
C PRO A 37 12.95 -13.89 -17.04
N SER A 38 12.77 -12.56 -17.00
CA SER A 38 11.59 -11.92 -17.59
C SER A 38 11.54 -12.09 -19.10
N ASP A 39 12.69 -12.11 -19.77
CA ASP A 39 12.83 -12.53 -21.16
C ASP A 39 13.82 -13.70 -21.27
N PRO A 40 13.34 -14.92 -21.58
CA PRO A 40 14.20 -16.10 -21.77
C PRO A 40 15.23 -15.95 -22.91
N HIS A 41 15.02 -15.02 -23.83
CA HIS A 41 15.95 -14.73 -24.92
C HIS A 41 16.99 -13.66 -24.58
N SER A 42 16.81 -12.93 -23.49
CA SER A 42 17.77 -11.96 -22.98
C SER A 42 18.86 -12.66 -22.17
N SER A 43 20.08 -12.67 -22.67
CA SER A 43 21.20 -13.24 -21.94
C SER A 43 21.45 -12.54 -20.59
N ALA A 44 21.07 -11.26 -20.48
CA ALA A 44 21.20 -10.48 -19.25
C ALA A 44 20.21 -10.97 -18.19
N ASP A 45 18.94 -11.23 -18.57
CA ASP A 45 17.89 -11.69 -17.66
C ASP A 45 18.14 -13.13 -17.23
N VAL A 46 18.55 -13.99 -18.18
CA VAL A 46 18.95 -15.38 -17.88
C VAL A 46 20.12 -15.39 -16.87
N GLN A 47 21.13 -14.56 -17.08
CA GLN A 47 22.24 -14.46 -16.15
C GLN A 47 21.79 -13.90 -14.78
N ALA A 48 20.90 -12.91 -14.75
CA ALA A 48 20.36 -12.36 -13.52
C ALA A 48 19.59 -13.40 -12.72
N ALA A 49 18.72 -14.18 -13.40
CA ALA A 49 17.97 -15.26 -12.77
C ALA A 49 18.91 -16.34 -12.19
N GLN A 50 19.95 -16.73 -12.94
CA GLN A 50 20.95 -17.71 -12.46
C GLN A 50 21.80 -17.20 -11.30
N GLN A 51 22.04 -15.90 -11.20
CA GLN A 51 22.83 -15.27 -10.14
C GLN A 51 21.98 -14.83 -8.94
N THR A 52 20.67 -14.91 -9.03
CA THR A 52 19.78 -14.61 -7.90
C THR A 52 20.00 -15.64 -6.80
N ARG A 53 20.34 -15.16 -5.63
CA ARG A 53 20.59 -16.00 -4.46
C ARG A 53 19.31 -16.17 -3.66
N VAL A 54 19.06 -17.41 -3.24
CA VAL A 54 17.95 -17.76 -2.37
C VAL A 54 18.53 -18.55 -1.20
N GLU A 55 18.43 -17.99 -0.01
CA GLU A 55 18.99 -18.57 1.21
C GLU A 55 17.90 -18.62 2.28
N TYR A 56 17.83 -19.75 2.99
CA TYR A 56 16.92 -19.89 4.13
C TYR A 56 17.68 -20.41 5.34
N ALA A 57 17.57 -19.71 6.44
CA ALA A 57 18.16 -20.11 7.71
C ALA A 57 17.37 -19.53 8.89
N ALA A 58 17.12 -20.34 9.90
CA ALA A 58 16.53 -19.92 11.17
C ALA A 58 15.23 -19.08 11.01
N GLY A 59 14.30 -19.50 10.15
CA GLY A 59 13.04 -18.81 9.90
C GLY A 59 13.14 -17.56 9.02
N ARG A 60 14.32 -17.27 8.46
CA ARG A 60 14.55 -16.13 7.56
C ARG A 60 14.83 -16.60 6.14
N LEU A 61 14.04 -16.11 5.21
CA LEU A 61 14.25 -16.27 3.78
C LEU A 61 14.91 -14.99 3.24
N LEU A 62 16.03 -15.13 2.57
CA LEU A 62 16.70 -14.04 1.88
C LEU A 62 16.74 -14.32 0.39
N ILE A 63 16.18 -13.41 -0.41
CA ILE A 63 16.26 -13.44 -1.86
C ILE A 63 16.96 -12.18 -2.32
N SER A 64 18.02 -12.32 -3.12
CA SER A 64 18.82 -11.18 -3.57
C SER A 64 19.19 -11.33 -5.03
N SER A 65 18.69 -10.43 -5.87
CA SER A 65 19.10 -10.35 -7.27
C SER A 65 20.41 -9.54 -7.42
N PRO A 66 21.22 -9.83 -8.43
CA PRO A 66 22.50 -9.15 -8.60
C PRO A 66 22.30 -7.67 -8.91
N ARG A 67 23.00 -6.80 -8.17
CA ARG A 67 23.09 -5.38 -8.48
C ARG A 67 24.21 -5.16 -9.49
N ARG A 68 23.90 -4.66 -10.69
CA ARG A 68 24.97 -4.29 -11.63
C ARG A 68 25.69 -3.02 -11.17
N PRO A 69 27.04 -2.98 -11.19
CA PRO A 69 27.77 -1.75 -11.05
C PRO A 69 27.45 -0.79 -12.22
N ARG A 70 27.36 0.50 -11.92
CA ARG A 70 26.97 1.62 -12.81
C ARG A 70 27.77 1.79 -14.12
N LEU A 71 28.67 0.89 -14.47
CA LEU A 71 29.66 1.05 -15.55
C LEU A 71 29.26 0.50 -16.92
N HIS A 72 28.06 -0.07 -17.08
CA HIS A 72 27.62 -0.57 -18.40
C HIS A 72 26.61 0.39 -19.02
N PHE A 73 27.10 1.30 -19.87
CA PHE A 73 26.29 2.28 -20.61
C PHE A 73 25.44 1.66 -21.75
N PHE A 74 25.64 0.40 -22.10
CA PHE A 74 24.93 -0.29 -23.17
C PHE A 74 24.34 -1.60 -22.66
N GLY A 75 23.03 -1.65 -22.54
CA GLY A 75 22.23 -2.83 -22.15
C GLY A 75 21.15 -2.45 -21.14
N GLY A 76 19.94 -2.93 -21.34
CA GLY A 76 18.81 -2.74 -20.43
C GLY A 76 19.11 -3.25 -19.01
N MET A 77 18.34 -2.81 -18.05
CA MET A 77 18.40 -3.35 -16.70
C MET A 77 17.93 -4.81 -16.73
N PRO A 78 18.73 -5.77 -16.20
CA PRO A 78 18.30 -7.15 -16.16
C PRO A 78 17.06 -7.30 -15.29
N SER A 79 16.12 -8.09 -15.76
CA SER A 79 14.79 -8.25 -15.18
C SER A 79 14.53 -9.73 -14.84
N VAL A 80 13.98 -9.99 -13.65
CA VAL A 80 13.65 -11.34 -13.17
C VAL A 80 12.23 -11.38 -12.64
N GLU A 81 11.55 -12.48 -12.86
CA GLU A 81 10.27 -12.77 -12.23
C GLU A 81 10.51 -13.70 -11.06
N ILE A 82 10.06 -13.28 -9.88
CA ILE A 82 10.23 -14.04 -8.64
C ILE A 82 8.84 -14.36 -8.08
N ASP A 83 8.57 -15.65 -7.96
CA ASP A 83 7.39 -16.17 -7.28
C ASP A 83 7.80 -16.81 -5.96
N VAL A 84 7.17 -16.37 -4.86
CA VAL A 84 7.40 -16.88 -3.52
C VAL A 84 6.09 -17.37 -2.94
N CYS A 85 6.01 -18.67 -2.67
CA CYS A 85 4.90 -19.23 -1.90
C CYS A 85 5.38 -19.52 -0.47
N LEU A 86 4.68 -19.01 0.53
CA LEU A 86 5.10 -19.08 1.93
C LEU A 86 3.89 -19.27 2.89
N PRO A 87 4.12 -19.68 4.14
CA PRO A 87 3.05 -19.78 5.13
C PRO A 87 2.34 -18.46 5.38
N ALA A 88 1.03 -18.53 5.67
CA ALA A 88 0.24 -17.39 6.12
C ALA A 88 0.88 -16.71 7.34
N ASP A 89 0.56 -15.44 7.55
CA ASP A 89 1.08 -14.59 8.64
C ASP A 89 2.60 -14.35 8.60
N SER A 90 3.27 -14.70 7.50
CA SER A 90 4.69 -14.39 7.30
C SER A 90 4.92 -12.89 7.12
N VAL A 91 6.06 -12.41 7.64
CA VAL A 91 6.51 -11.03 7.48
C VAL A 91 7.28 -10.88 6.18
N VAL A 92 7.01 -9.82 5.41
CA VAL A 92 7.61 -9.60 4.09
C VAL A 92 8.26 -8.21 4.03
N GLU A 93 9.55 -8.18 3.77
CA GLU A 93 10.31 -6.95 3.49
C GLU A 93 10.82 -6.97 2.05
N VAL A 94 10.42 -6.00 1.26
CA VAL A 94 10.81 -5.88 -0.15
C VAL A 94 11.55 -4.57 -0.40
N SER A 95 12.66 -4.66 -1.10
CA SER A 95 13.36 -3.51 -1.68
C SER A 95 13.46 -3.72 -3.19
N SER A 96 12.76 -2.90 -3.98
CA SER A 96 12.73 -2.99 -5.44
C SER A 96 13.18 -1.70 -6.10
N LEU A 97 14.02 -1.80 -7.13
CA LEU A 97 14.37 -0.64 -7.92
C LEU A 97 13.35 -0.41 -9.05
N ALA A 98 12.91 -1.47 -9.73
CA ALA A 98 11.92 -1.37 -10.80
C ALA A 98 11.17 -2.69 -10.95
N GLY A 99 9.83 -2.61 -10.95
CA GLY A 99 8.94 -3.74 -11.13
C GLY A 99 7.85 -3.81 -10.07
N ASP A 100 6.79 -4.48 -10.42
CA ASP A 100 5.61 -4.59 -9.59
C ASP A 100 5.81 -5.57 -8.44
N VAL A 101 5.15 -5.29 -7.32
CA VAL A 101 5.14 -6.13 -6.13
C VAL A 101 3.70 -6.51 -5.81
N ASP A 102 3.39 -7.78 -5.96
CA ASP A 102 2.10 -8.36 -5.64
C ASP A 102 2.20 -9.26 -4.40
N CYS A 103 1.45 -8.95 -3.36
CA CYS A 103 1.36 -9.71 -2.13
C CYS A 103 -0.07 -10.26 -1.96
N GLU A 104 -0.24 -11.55 -2.21
CA GLU A 104 -1.53 -12.23 -2.19
C GLU A 104 -1.71 -13.05 -0.90
N GLY A 105 -2.95 -13.13 -0.41
CA GLY A 105 -3.33 -13.86 0.79
C GLY A 105 -3.07 -13.08 2.08
N ARG A 106 -3.08 -13.78 3.22
CA ARG A 106 -2.93 -13.15 4.54
C ARG A 106 -1.47 -13.15 4.98
N LEU A 107 -0.92 -11.96 5.11
CA LEU A 107 0.44 -11.72 5.57
C LEU A 107 0.47 -11.10 6.97
N GLY A 108 1.59 -11.25 7.65
CA GLY A 108 1.95 -10.45 8.82
C GLY A 108 2.25 -9.01 8.42
N ASP A 109 3.30 -8.41 8.99
CA ASP A 109 3.71 -7.08 8.57
C ASP A 109 4.34 -7.11 7.18
N VAL A 110 3.93 -6.17 6.32
CA VAL A 110 4.44 -6.00 4.96
C VAL A 110 5.13 -4.65 4.84
N ARG A 111 6.42 -4.68 4.52
CA ARG A 111 7.20 -3.49 4.20
C ARG A 111 7.70 -3.55 2.76
N VAL A 112 7.31 -2.56 1.94
CA VAL A 112 7.76 -2.44 0.54
C VAL A 112 8.32 -1.06 0.30
N ASP A 113 9.61 -1.00 -0.07
CA ASP A 113 10.29 0.20 -0.53
C ASP A 113 10.63 0.00 -2.02
N ALA A 114 9.80 0.54 -2.92
CA ALA A 114 10.00 0.49 -4.37
C ALA A 114 10.41 1.86 -4.92
N ARG A 115 11.09 1.86 -6.06
CA ARG A 115 11.34 3.11 -6.79
C ARG A 115 10.38 3.29 -7.95
N TYR A 116 10.17 2.23 -8.74
CA TYR A 116 9.27 2.22 -9.88
C TYR A 116 8.46 0.94 -9.89
N GLY A 117 7.18 1.02 -10.05
CA GLY A 117 6.24 -0.10 -10.13
C GLY A 117 5.11 0.02 -9.12
N ASP A 118 4.07 -0.73 -9.37
CA ASP A 118 2.89 -0.79 -8.54
C ASP A 118 3.08 -1.73 -7.35
N ILE A 119 2.44 -1.39 -6.25
CA ILE A 119 2.43 -2.22 -5.05
C ILE A 119 0.98 -2.65 -4.79
N ARG A 120 0.74 -3.96 -4.77
CA ARG A 120 -0.57 -4.53 -4.45
C ARG A 120 -0.46 -5.46 -3.26
N ILE A 121 -1.29 -5.24 -2.24
CA ILE A 121 -1.32 -6.03 -1.02
C ILE A 121 -2.77 -6.44 -0.77
N ASP A 122 -3.02 -7.75 -0.70
CA ASP A 122 -4.36 -8.30 -0.43
C ASP A 122 -4.72 -8.10 1.04
N ARG A 123 -4.06 -8.80 1.96
CA ARG A 123 -4.30 -8.63 3.39
C ARG A 123 -3.01 -8.67 4.20
N ALA A 124 -2.88 -7.70 5.12
CA ALA A 124 -1.73 -7.64 6.02
C ALA A 124 -2.13 -7.25 7.45
N ALA A 125 -1.32 -7.66 8.42
CA ALA A 125 -1.46 -7.21 9.81
C ALA A 125 -1.09 -5.72 9.94
N GLY A 126 0.02 -5.30 9.34
CA GLY A 126 0.46 -3.92 9.20
C GLY A 126 1.09 -3.67 7.84
N VAL A 127 1.03 -2.43 7.34
CA VAL A 127 1.55 -2.07 6.02
C VAL A 127 2.46 -0.85 6.09
N HIS A 128 3.65 -0.97 5.49
CA HIS A 128 4.47 0.17 5.14
C HIS A 128 4.86 0.05 3.67
N ALA A 129 4.25 0.86 2.79
CA ALA A 129 4.42 0.78 1.35
C ALA A 129 4.83 2.12 0.76
N ARG A 130 6.00 2.20 0.14
CA ARG A 130 6.52 3.40 -0.50
C ARG A 130 6.96 3.12 -1.93
N THR A 131 6.52 3.96 -2.87
CA THR A 131 7.04 3.96 -4.24
C THR A 131 7.31 5.40 -4.70
N ALA A 132 8.25 5.61 -5.61
CA ALA A 132 8.42 6.93 -6.20
C ALA A 132 7.49 7.13 -7.40
N ALA A 133 7.22 6.08 -8.18
CA ALA A 133 6.27 6.13 -9.29
C ALA A 133 5.59 4.77 -9.46
N GLY A 134 4.29 4.75 -9.32
CA GLY A 134 3.39 3.61 -9.34
C GLY A 134 2.26 3.80 -8.34
N ASP A 135 1.25 2.98 -8.46
CA ASP A 135 0.09 2.98 -7.59
C ASP A 135 0.31 2.05 -6.37
N VAL A 136 -0.29 2.41 -5.25
CA VAL A 136 -0.32 1.57 -4.05
C VAL A 136 -1.76 1.15 -3.78
N THR A 137 -2.02 -0.15 -3.81
CA THR A 137 -3.35 -0.71 -3.52
C THR A 137 -3.26 -1.70 -2.36
N VAL A 138 -4.07 -1.47 -1.33
CA VAL A 138 -4.21 -2.37 -0.18
C VAL A 138 -5.67 -2.78 -0.06
N ALA A 139 -5.97 -4.08 -0.15
CA ALA A 139 -7.35 -4.54 -0.04
C ALA A 139 -7.82 -4.55 1.42
N ALA A 140 -7.02 -5.09 2.35
CA ALA A 140 -7.36 -5.05 3.77
C ALA A 140 -6.11 -4.92 4.65
N VAL A 141 -6.20 -4.08 5.69
CA VAL A 141 -5.20 -4.02 6.74
C VAL A 141 -5.87 -4.10 8.11
N ASP A 142 -5.39 -5.04 8.94
CA ASP A 142 -5.98 -5.27 10.26
C ASP A 142 -5.41 -4.31 11.33
N GLY A 143 -4.17 -3.84 11.18
CA GLY A 143 -3.51 -2.82 11.99
C GLY A 143 -3.32 -1.51 11.24
N ASP A 144 -2.21 -0.83 11.52
CA ASP A 144 -1.91 0.47 10.93
C ASP A 144 -1.28 0.35 9.53
N ALA A 145 -1.52 1.35 8.68
CA ALA A 145 -0.87 1.43 7.39
C ALA A 145 -0.26 2.82 7.11
N ASP A 146 0.97 2.78 6.62
CA ASP A 146 1.69 3.96 6.13
C ASP A 146 2.03 3.74 4.65
N ALA A 147 1.30 4.41 3.75
CA ALA A 147 1.49 4.28 2.32
C ALA A 147 1.83 5.61 1.66
N GLY A 148 2.76 5.58 0.69
CA GLY A 148 3.15 6.80 -0.01
C GLY A 148 3.66 6.58 -1.42
N THR A 149 3.34 7.54 -2.29
CA THR A 149 3.86 7.61 -3.66
C THR A 149 4.16 9.06 -4.06
N ALA A 150 5.12 9.27 -4.95
CA ALA A 150 5.29 10.61 -5.51
C ALA A 150 4.44 10.81 -6.78
N TYR A 151 4.34 9.78 -7.62
CA TYR A 151 3.54 9.79 -8.85
C TYR A 151 2.71 8.52 -8.93
N GLY A 152 1.42 8.61 -8.65
CA GLY A 152 0.46 7.52 -8.63
C GLY A 152 -0.61 7.71 -7.56
N GLY A 153 -1.63 6.90 -7.60
CA GLY A 153 -2.72 6.89 -6.64
C GLY A 153 -2.47 5.94 -5.45
N ILE A 154 -3.19 6.18 -4.37
CA ILE A 154 -3.22 5.28 -3.22
C ILE A 154 -4.67 4.85 -3.00
N ARG A 155 -4.90 3.55 -2.97
CA ARG A 155 -6.21 2.99 -2.67
C ARG A 155 -6.13 1.99 -1.52
N VAL A 156 -6.96 2.21 -0.50
CA VAL A 156 -7.15 1.27 0.61
C VAL A 156 -8.63 0.91 0.67
N HIS A 157 -8.97 -0.40 0.52
CA HIS A 157 -10.37 -0.80 0.56
C HIS A 157 -10.92 -0.87 1.99
N GLU A 158 -10.24 -1.55 2.90
CA GLU A 158 -10.64 -1.60 4.32
C GLU A 158 -9.42 -1.46 5.25
N ALA A 159 -9.54 -0.56 6.23
CA ALA A 159 -8.56 -0.42 7.29
C ALA A 159 -9.22 -0.44 8.66
N ARG A 160 -8.66 -1.24 9.58
CA ARG A 160 -9.14 -1.33 10.97
C ARG A 160 -8.35 -0.46 11.92
N GLY A 161 -7.05 -0.29 11.67
CA GLY A 161 -6.17 0.62 12.38
C GLY A 161 -6.11 2.01 11.76
N ASP A 162 -5.10 2.76 12.12
CA ASP A 162 -4.88 4.13 11.64
C ASP A 162 -4.15 4.15 10.30
N LEU A 163 -4.52 5.10 9.45
CA LEU A 163 -3.95 5.28 8.12
C LEU A 163 -3.15 6.58 8.02
N ARG A 164 -1.97 6.48 7.42
CA ARG A 164 -1.19 7.62 6.96
C ARG A 164 -0.88 7.47 5.48
N LEU A 165 -1.46 8.34 4.66
CA LEU A 165 -1.44 8.25 3.20
C LEU A 165 -0.92 9.54 2.60
N ASP A 166 0.18 9.47 1.83
CA ASP A 166 0.84 10.64 1.26
C ASP A 166 1.07 10.45 -0.25
N SER A 167 0.51 11.31 -1.09
CA SER A 167 0.84 11.39 -2.52
C SER A 167 1.31 12.79 -2.90
N SER A 168 2.16 12.92 -3.93
CA SER A 168 2.42 14.24 -4.51
C SER A 168 1.53 14.52 -5.73
N CYS A 169 1.35 13.50 -6.59
CA CYS A 169 0.53 13.59 -7.80
C CYS A 169 -0.24 12.28 -7.95
N GLY A 170 -1.50 12.31 -7.56
CA GLY A 170 -2.43 11.18 -7.64
C GLY A 170 -3.49 11.25 -6.56
N ASP A 171 -4.54 10.51 -6.77
CA ASP A 171 -5.70 10.48 -5.89
C ASP A 171 -5.47 9.54 -4.72
N ILE A 172 -6.07 9.87 -3.58
CA ILE A 172 -6.10 9.00 -2.40
C ILE A 172 -7.55 8.58 -2.15
N THR A 173 -7.79 7.28 -2.18
CA THR A 173 -9.12 6.73 -1.94
C THR A 173 -9.07 5.71 -0.81
N VAL A 174 -9.93 5.87 0.18
CA VAL A 174 -10.19 4.88 1.23
C VAL A 174 -11.66 4.52 1.19
N ASP A 175 -11.98 3.25 0.92
CA ASP A 175 -13.38 2.87 0.81
C ASP A 175 -14.03 2.76 2.20
N ARG A 176 -13.33 2.17 3.19
CA ARG A 176 -13.81 2.04 4.57
C ARG A 176 -12.71 2.19 5.60
N ALA A 177 -12.85 3.16 6.49
CA ALA A 177 -11.95 3.42 7.61
C ALA A 177 -12.66 3.19 8.95
N LEU A 178 -12.08 2.31 9.79
CA LEU A 178 -12.57 2.04 11.14
C LEU A 178 -11.68 2.72 12.22
N GLY A 179 -10.58 3.33 11.82
CA GLY A 179 -9.65 4.13 12.63
C GLY A 179 -9.48 5.54 12.06
N SER A 180 -8.45 6.23 12.53
CA SER A 180 -8.11 7.58 12.06
C SER A 180 -7.45 7.54 10.69
N VAL A 181 -7.62 8.62 9.90
CA VAL A 181 -7.01 8.74 8.57
C VAL A 181 -6.33 10.09 8.44
N GLY A 182 -5.02 10.08 8.18
CA GLY A 182 -4.28 11.22 7.67
C GLY A 182 -4.03 11.00 6.16
N ALA A 183 -4.60 11.83 5.30
CA ALA A 183 -4.43 11.74 3.86
C ALA A 183 -4.05 13.09 3.27
N THR A 184 -2.89 13.14 2.63
CA THR A 184 -2.36 14.37 2.04
C THR A 184 -1.94 14.14 0.60
N THR A 185 -2.44 14.96 -0.32
CA THR A 185 -1.92 15.01 -1.70
C THR A 185 -1.67 16.45 -2.12
N ARG A 186 -0.85 16.68 -3.14
CA ARG A 186 -0.69 18.02 -3.70
C ARG A 186 -1.57 18.21 -4.93
N TYR A 187 -1.61 17.23 -5.81
CA TYR A 187 -2.40 17.23 -7.04
C TYR A 187 -3.20 15.93 -7.11
N GLY A 188 -4.49 15.99 -6.78
CA GLY A 188 -5.39 14.85 -6.79
C GLY A 188 -6.54 15.03 -5.80
N GLU A 189 -7.50 14.15 -5.91
CA GLU A 189 -8.66 14.08 -5.01
C GLU A 189 -8.34 13.24 -3.77
N VAL A 190 -8.95 13.60 -2.65
CA VAL A 190 -8.96 12.78 -1.44
C VAL A 190 -10.37 12.32 -1.16
N ARG A 191 -10.62 11.02 -1.23
CA ARG A 191 -11.94 10.44 -1.03
C ARG A 191 -11.94 9.39 0.07
N ILE A 192 -12.78 9.60 1.09
CA ILE A 192 -13.09 8.61 2.12
C ILE A 192 -14.54 8.17 1.92
N GLY A 193 -14.76 6.93 1.53
CA GLY A 193 -16.09 6.38 1.25
C GLY A 193 -16.94 6.28 2.52
N GLN A 194 -16.40 5.65 3.56
CA GLN A 194 -17.05 5.49 4.86
C GLN A 194 -16.06 5.60 6.02
N ALA A 195 -16.21 6.64 6.82
CA ALA A 195 -15.55 6.78 8.12
C ALA A 195 -16.50 6.33 9.23
N VAL A 196 -16.01 5.49 10.13
CA VAL A 196 -16.79 4.94 11.23
C VAL A 196 -16.53 5.73 12.52
N ARG A 197 -15.26 5.98 12.86
CA ARG A 197 -14.82 6.69 14.07
C ARG A 197 -13.43 7.28 13.88
N GLY A 198 -12.94 8.02 14.88
CA GLY A 198 -11.59 8.54 14.93
C GLY A 198 -11.46 9.95 14.35
N SER A 199 -10.28 10.30 13.84
CA SER A 199 -9.99 11.62 13.30
C SER A 199 -9.59 11.50 11.82
N LEU A 200 -10.24 12.28 10.96
CA LEU A 200 -9.87 12.43 9.55
C LEU A 200 -9.15 13.76 9.37
N VAL A 201 -7.91 13.71 8.91
CA VAL A 201 -7.13 14.88 8.49
C VAL A 201 -6.87 14.75 6.99
N LEU A 202 -7.63 15.50 6.18
CA LEU A 202 -7.67 15.37 4.73
C LEU A 202 -7.21 16.66 4.09
N GLU A 203 -6.11 16.61 3.32
CA GLU A 203 -5.51 17.78 2.74
C GLU A 203 -5.17 17.59 1.26
N THR A 204 -5.57 18.53 0.43
CA THR A 204 -5.08 18.63 -0.95
C THR A 204 -4.78 20.10 -1.31
N ALA A 205 -3.84 20.33 -2.23
CA ALA A 205 -3.66 21.67 -2.76
C ALA A 205 -4.54 21.93 -3.99
N TYR A 206 -4.63 20.94 -4.89
CA TYR A 206 -5.40 21.02 -6.13
C TYR A 206 -6.20 19.74 -6.30
N GLY A 207 -7.49 19.78 -5.97
CA GLY A 207 -8.41 18.66 -6.05
C GLY A 207 -9.53 18.79 -5.03
N ASP A 208 -10.49 17.91 -5.13
CA ASP A 208 -11.65 17.86 -4.26
C ASP A 208 -11.40 16.95 -3.05
N VAL A 209 -12.11 17.22 -1.96
CA VAL A 209 -12.13 16.36 -0.79
C VAL A 209 -13.55 15.86 -0.56
N GLU A 210 -13.72 14.54 -0.51
CA GLU A 210 -14.98 13.92 -0.19
C GLU A 210 -14.86 13.02 1.05
N ALA A 211 -15.71 13.21 2.05
CA ALA A 211 -15.77 12.37 3.22
C ALA A 211 -17.19 11.87 3.50
N GLY A 212 -17.34 10.53 3.45
CA GLY A 212 -18.54 9.81 3.84
C GLY A 212 -18.49 9.46 5.33
N VAL A 213 -19.53 9.81 6.07
CA VAL A 213 -19.69 9.48 7.49
C VAL A 213 -20.74 8.38 7.63
N ARG A 214 -20.39 7.30 8.34
CA ARG A 214 -21.33 6.20 8.61
C ARG A 214 -22.60 6.71 9.28
N GLU A 215 -23.74 6.11 8.96
CA GLU A 215 -24.99 6.34 9.71
C GLU A 215 -24.80 6.00 11.19
N GLY A 216 -25.40 6.80 12.08
CA GLY A 216 -25.25 6.65 13.52
C GLY A 216 -23.96 7.24 14.12
N THR A 217 -23.02 7.69 13.30
CA THR A 217 -21.80 8.39 13.77
C THR A 217 -22.04 9.90 13.84
N ALA A 218 -21.76 10.52 14.99
CA ALA A 218 -21.73 11.98 15.11
C ALA A 218 -20.43 12.54 14.54
N ALA A 219 -20.53 13.63 13.78
CA ALA A 219 -19.39 14.27 13.15
C ALA A 219 -19.15 15.68 13.66
N TRP A 220 -17.92 15.97 14.08
CA TRP A 220 -17.42 17.32 14.29
C TRP A 220 -16.60 17.75 13.05
N LEU A 221 -16.90 18.95 12.54
CA LEU A 221 -16.36 19.41 11.27
C LEU A 221 -15.55 20.68 11.42
N ASP A 222 -14.31 20.67 10.94
CA ASP A 222 -13.46 21.82 10.71
C ASP A 222 -12.96 21.78 9.26
N VAL A 223 -13.71 22.42 8.36
CA VAL A 223 -13.52 22.32 6.91
C VAL A 223 -13.36 23.69 6.28
N ALA A 224 -12.38 23.85 5.36
CA ALA A 224 -12.18 25.09 4.64
C ALA A 224 -11.60 24.84 3.23
N ALA A 225 -12.25 25.44 2.24
CA ALA A 225 -11.77 25.54 0.87
C ALA A 225 -11.25 26.97 0.62
N GLY A 226 -10.05 27.09 0.06
CA GLY A 226 -9.49 28.40 -0.32
C GLY A 226 -10.21 28.98 -1.54
N SER A 227 -10.40 28.17 -2.56
CA SER A 227 -11.12 28.50 -3.80
C SER A 227 -11.97 27.29 -4.17
N GLY A 228 -13.29 27.37 -3.93
CA GLY A 228 -14.26 26.27 -4.11
C GLY A 228 -15.37 26.37 -3.10
N ASN A 229 -16.23 25.36 -3.08
CA ASN A 229 -17.43 25.32 -2.25
C ASN A 229 -17.29 24.27 -1.16
N VAL A 230 -17.81 24.56 0.01
CA VAL A 230 -17.98 23.55 1.08
C VAL A 230 -19.46 23.16 1.15
N ARG A 231 -19.74 21.89 0.93
CA ARG A 231 -21.09 21.31 1.00
C ARG A 231 -21.17 20.31 2.14
N ASN A 232 -21.87 20.66 3.18
CA ASN A 232 -22.20 19.74 4.24
C ASN A 232 -23.62 19.19 3.99
N LEU A 233 -23.70 17.89 3.67
CA LEU A 233 -24.94 17.17 3.40
C LEU A 233 -25.37 16.29 4.59
N LEU A 234 -24.71 16.43 5.75
CA LEU A 234 -25.12 15.74 6.96
C LEU A 234 -26.36 16.41 7.55
N THR A 235 -27.32 15.60 7.94
CA THR A 235 -28.47 16.08 8.76
C THR A 235 -27.96 16.36 10.18
N PRO A 236 -28.32 17.51 10.78
CA PRO A 236 -28.03 17.76 12.19
C PRO A 236 -28.61 16.64 13.06
N THR A 237 -27.80 16.05 13.90
CA THR A 237 -28.21 15.07 14.92
C THR A 237 -28.23 15.75 16.29
N GLY A 238 -29.02 15.22 17.22
CA GLY A 238 -29.26 15.83 18.54
C GLY A 238 -28.06 15.95 19.49
N GLY A 239 -26.88 15.61 19.07
CA GLY A 239 -25.63 15.70 19.83
C GLY A 239 -24.87 14.37 19.87
N PRO A 240 -23.61 14.39 20.35
CA PRO A 240 -22.77 13.19 20.44
C PRO A 240 -23.26 12.17 21.48
N GLU A 241 -24.14 12.59 22.42
CA GLU A 241 -24.64 11.71 23.49
C GLU A 241 -25.58 10.60 22.98
N ASP A 242 -26.20 10.81 21.80
CA ASP A 242 -27.09 9.83 21.17
C ASP A 242 -26.41 9.03 20.06
N ALA A 243 -25.13 9.25 19.78
CA ALA A 243 -24.40 8.61 18.70
C ALA A 243 -23.66 7.35 19.19
N GLU A 244 -23.64 6.31 18.35
CA GLU A 244 -22.88 5.09 18.62
C GLU A 244 -21.36 5.34 18.60
N GLU A 245 -20.92 6.20 17.67
CA GLU A 245 -19.51 6.52 17.42
C GLU A 245 -19.36 8.01 17.10
N THR A 246 -18.14 8.52 17.20
CA THR A 246 -17.79 9.91 16.87
C THR A 246 -16.65 9.99 15.89
N VAL A 247 -16.71 10.96 14.96
CA VAL A 247 -15.63 11.27 14.03
C VAL A 247 -15.34 12.77 14.01
N GLU A 248 -14.06 13.13 14.10
CA GLU A 248 -13.58 14.50 13.88
C GLU A 248 -13.05 14.60 12.44
N ILE A 249 -13.56 15.57 11.66
CA ILE A 249 -13.13 15.77 10.27
C ILE A 249 -12.51 17.14 10.11
N ARG A 250 -11.21 17.17 9.82
CA ARG A 250 -10.48 18.33 9.38
C ARG A 250 -10.17 18.17 7.90
N ALA A 251 -10.80 18.98 7.04
CA ALA A 251 -10.57 18.92 5.61
C ALA A 251 -10.17 20.28 5.05
N ARG A 252 -9.12 20.27 4.25
CA ARG A 252 -8.54 21.49 3.64
C ARG A 252 -8.26 21.26 2.16
N THR A 253 -8.67 22.19 1.31
CA THR A 253 -8.20 22.29 -0.07
C THR A 253 -7.87 23.74 -0.40
N ALA A 254 -6.83 23.97 -1.21
CA ALA A 254 -6.58 25.34 -1.72
C ALA A 254 -7.44 25.64 -2.94
N TYR A 255 -7.59 24.67 -3.86
CA TYR A 255 -8.40 24.79 -5.08
C TYR A 255 -9.19 23.48 -5.28
N GLY A 256 -10.50 23.52 -5.04
CA GLY A 256 -11.42 22.41 -5.17
C GLY A 256 -12.60 22.51 -4.19
N ASP A 257 -13.54 21.62 -4.33
CA ASP A 257 -14.73 21.54 -3.48
C ASP A 257 -14.49 20.57 -2.31
N ILE A 258 -15.18 20.80 -1.19
CA ILE A 258 -15.24 19.87 -0.07
C ILE A 258 -16.67 19.39 0.09
N VAL A 259 -16.88 18.07 0.08
CA VAL A 259 -18.19 17.45 0.26
C VAL A 259 -18.17 16.51 1.45
N ILE A 260 -18.99 16.77 2.44
CA ILE A 260 -19.21 15.87 3.57
C ILE A 260 -20.64 15.31 3.45
N ARG A 261 -20.77 13.98 3.41
CA ARG A 261 -22.06 13.32 3.22
C ARG A 261 -22.21 12.10 4.12
N ARG A 262 -23.43 11.54 4.16
CA ARG A 262 -23.61 10.18 4.70
C ARG A 262 -23.09 9.14 3.70
N ALA A 263 -22.50 8.05 4.23
CA ALA A 263 -21.97 6.93 3.47
C ALA A 263 -23.05 5.94 3.09
#